data_5d0eb775a2750b4de4753db0b2abf406
#
_entry.id   5d0eb775a2750b4de4753db0b2abf406
#
_cell.length_a   1.000
_cell.length_b   1.000
_cell.length_c   1.000
_cell.angle_alpha   90.00
_cell.angle_beta   90.00
_cell.angle_gamma   90.00
#
_symmetry.space_group_name_H-M   'P 1'
#
loop_
_entity.id
_entity.type
_entity.pdbx_description
1 polymer ?
#
loop_
_entity_poly.entity_id
_entity_poly.type
_entity_poly.pdbx_seq_one_letter_code
_entity_poly.pdbx_strand_id
1 'polypeptide(L)'
;MGESKLRRDGLLSAAAAYGLWGFLPVYFVALQPSGALEIVGWRIALSLIFCVVILVVMRRARTTFGLLAGRAMVGWSALAAVFILINWGVYVYASLNAFIVEAALGYFINPLVTVGLGVIVLKETLRPLQWVALGLAVVAVVVLAIGYGAFPFIALTLAFSFGFYGFVKNRMGPGVKAIDSLSLETLWLTPLAIGLLVWVGLGSGLTLGTLGPWHTLLLLSAGAVTSIPLLFFGAAVRRLPLSVLGLMQYLAPVLQFLFGAVVMGEEMPLERWIGFGIVWCALIVLSIDALGNRRNRIHFPPN
;
A
#
# COMPACT_ATOMS: atom_id res chain seq x y z
N MET A 1 22.68 13.53 -22.05
CA MET A 1 21.45 12.84 -22.53
C MET A 1 21.01 11.66 -21.65
N GLY A 2 21.87 11.06 -20.83
CA GLY A 2 21.56 9.90 -19.97
C GLY A 2 20.71 10.20 -18.73
N GLU A 3 21.04 11.24 -17.94
CA GLU A 3 20.37 11.54 -16.65
C GLU A 3 18.91 12.00 -16.81
N SER A 4 18.62 12.83 -17.80
CA SER A 4 17.25 13.29 -18.08
C SER A 4 16.32 12.15 -18.49
N LYS A 5 16.81 11.19 -19.26
CA LYS A 5 16.09 9.98 -19.66
C LYS A 5 15.85 9.07 -18.46
N LEU A 6 16.86 8.81 -17.64
CA LEU A 6 16.75 8.00 -16.42
C LEU A 6 15.70 8.58 -15.43
N ARG A 7 15.72 9.89 -15.25
CA ARG A 7 14.75 10.59 -14.40
C ARG A 7 13.33 10.50 -14.96
N ARG A 8 13.16 10.70 -16.28
CA ARG A 8 11.85 10.58 -16.95
C ARG A 8 11.28 9.17 -16.81
N ASP A 9 12.09 8.14 -17.06
CA ASP A 9 11.69 6.74 -16.97
C ASP A 9 11.35 6.36 -15.52
N GLY A 10 12.05 6.95 -14.52
CA GLY A 10 11.71 6.85 -13.10
C GLY A 10 10.35 7.46 -12.78
N LEU A 11 10.06 8.68 -13.25
CA LEU A 11 8.78 9.35 -13.06
C LEU A 11 7.62 8.59 -13.70
N LEU A 12 7.80 8.09 -14.92
CA LEU A 12 6.78 7.27 -15.60
C LEU A 12 6.51 5.97 -14.84
N SER A 13 7.57 5.32 -14.33
CA SER A 13 7.42 4.11 -13.50
C SER A 13 6.68 4.40 -12.19
N ALA A 14 6.97 5.51 -11.51
CA ALA A 14 6.26 5.90 -10.30
C ALA A 14 4.79 6.24 -10.59
N ALA A 15 4.52 7.03 -11.66
CA ALA A 15 3.17 7.35 -12.08
C ALA A 15 2.35 6.10 -12.44
N ALA A 16 2.96 5.14 -13.14
CA ALA A 16 2.33 3.85 -13.45
C ALA A 16 2.02 3.05 -12.17
N ALA A 17 2.97 2.95 -11.22
CA ALA A 17 2.76 2.24 -9.97
C ALA A 17 1.63 2.83 -9.14
N TYR A 18 1.71 4.13 -8.84
CA TYR A 18 0.73 4.81 -8.00
C TYR A 18 -0.61 5.03 -8.72
N GLY A 19 -0.60 5.22 -10.04
CA GLY A 19 -1.81 5.24 -10.85
C GLY A 19 -2.57 3.90 -10.79
N LEU A 20 -1.87 2.79 -11.01
CA LEU A 20 -2.47 1.45 -10.91
C LEU A 20 -3.02 1.19 -9.50
N TRP A 21 -2.28 1.57 -8.45
CA TRP A 21 -2.80 1.46 -7.08
C TRP A 21 -4.00 2.38 -6.84
N GLY A 22 -4.04 3.55 -7.46
CA GLY A 22 -5.18 4.46 -7.38
C GLY A 22 -6.46 3.89 -8.00
N PHE A 23 -6.34 3.07 -9.05
CA PHE A 23 -7.46 2.41 -9.72
C PHE A 23 -7.85 1.06 -9.11
N LEU A 24 -7.18 0.58 -8.07
CA LEU A 24 -7.55 -0.69 -7.43
C LEU A 24 -9.00 -0.78 -6.94
N PRO A 25 -9.64 0.27 -6.39
CA PRO A 25 -11.05 0.18 -6.02
C PRO A 25 -11.95 -0.13 -7.21
N VAL A 26 -11.69 0.47 -8.38
CA VAL A 26 -12.42 0.20 -9.63
C VAL A 26 -12.34 -1.30 -9.97
N TYR A 27 -11.14 -1.87 -9.86
CA TYR A 27 -10.91 -3.28 -10.11
C TYR A 27 -11.71 -4.17 -9.13
N PHE A 28 -11.69 -3.86 -7.83
CA PHE A 28 -12.41 -4.66 -6.84
C PHE A 28 -13.93 -4.54 -6.96
N VAL A 29 -14.43 -3.34 -7.25
CA VAL A 29 -15.86 -3.14 -7.53
C VAL A 29 -16.29 -3.92 -8.79
N ALA A 30 -15.45 -3.98 -9.82
CA ALA A 30 -15.73 -4.75 -11.04
C ALA A 30 -15.72 -6.28 -10.81
N LEU A 31 -15.18 -6.75 -9.69
CA LEU A 31 -15.22 -8.17 -9.29
C LEU A 31 -16.52 -8.56 -8.55
N GLN A 32 -17.41 -7.62 -8.26
CA GLN A 32 -18.70 -7.99 -7.69
C GLN A 32 -19.46 -8.93 -8.64
N PRO A 33 -20.17 -9.94 -8.11
CA PRO A 33 -20.54 -10.18 -6.71
C PRO A 33 -19.56 -11.02 -5.88
N SER A 34 -18.29 -11.22 -6.32
CA SER A 34 -17.29 -11.92 -5.49
C SER A 34 -17.12 -11.25 -4.14
N GLY A 35 -17.17 -12.04 -3.08
CA GLY A 35 -16.98 -11.53 -1.71
C GLY A 35 -15.52 -11.19 -1.40
N ALA A 36 -15.30 -10.36 -0.38
CA ALA A 36 -13.96 -9.92 0.01
C ALA A 36 -13.00 -11.07 0.33
N LEU A 37 -13.48 -12.12 1.00
CA LEU A 37 -12.65 -13.29 1.36
C LEU A 37 -12.22 -14.07 0.11
N GLU A 38 -13.10 -14.24 -0.86
CA GLU A 38 -12.76 -14.88 -2.13
C GLU A 38 -11.71 -14.07 -2.90
N ILE A 39 -11.93 -12.76 -3.04
CA ILE A 39 -11.00 -11.87 -3.74
C ILE A 39 -9.62 -11.90 -3.07
N VAL A 40 -9.55 -11.81 -1.74
CA VAL A 40 -8.28 -11.88 -0.99
C VAL A 40 -7.61 -13.24 -1.18
N GLY A 41 -8.35 -14.33 -1.10
CA GLY A 41 -7.83 -15.68 -1.34
C GLY A 41 -7.20 -15.83 -2.73
N TRP A 42 -7.92 -15.47 -3.79
CA TRP A 42 -7.41 -15.51 -5.16
C TRP A 42 -6.25 -14.53 -5.36
N ARG A 43 -6.34 -13.33 -4.80
CA ARG A 43 -5.27 -12.34 -4.87
C ARG A 43 -3.95 -12.88 -4.33
N ILE A 44 -3.96 -13.54 -3.16
CA ILE A 44 -2.77 -14.14 -2.56
C ILE A 44 -2.24 -15.30 -3.42
N ALA A 45 -3.09 -16.26 -3.75
CA ALA A 45 -2.71 -17.46 -4.49
C ALA A 45 -2.13 -17.12 -5.88
N LEU A 46 -2.83 -16.26 -6.63
CA LEU A 46 -2.41 -15.85 -7.97
C LEU A 46 -1.20 -14.92 -7.94
N SER A 47 -1.02 -14.12 -6.87
CA SER A 47 0.20 -13.32 -6.70
C SER A 47 1.42 -14.20 -6.47
N LEU A 48 1.31 -15.28 -5.68
CA LEU A 48 2.39 -16.23 -5.52
C LEU A 48 2.75 -16.87 -6.86
N ILE A 49 1.76 -17.37 -7.60
CA ILE A 49 1.99 -17.99 -8.92
C ILE A 49 2.70 -16.99 -9.85
N PHE A 50 2.18 -15.77 -9.94
CA PHE A 50 2.77 -14.71 -10.77
C PHE A 50 4.22 -14.39 -10.38
N CYS A 51 4.48 -14.23 -9.07
CA CYS A 51 5.83 -13.97 -8.56
C CYS A 51 6.78 -15.13 -8.84
N VAL A 52 6.34 -16.38 -8.63
CA VAL A 52 7.16 -17.57 -8.92
C VAL A 52 7.50 -17.65 -10.41
N VAL A 53 6.55 -17.41 -11.29
CA VAL A 53 6.80 -17.37 -12.74
C VAL A 53 7.89 -16.33 -13.07
N ILE A 54 7.77 -15.11 -12.55
CA ILE A 54 8.78 -14.07 -12.75
C ILE A 54 10.14 -14.50 -12.18
N LEU A 55 10.19 -15.05 -10.97
CA LEU A 55 11.43 -15.51 -10.35
C LEU A 55 12.11 -16.62 -11.17
N VAL A 56 11.33 -17.54 -11.74
CA VAL A 56 11.84 -18.60 -12.62
C VAL A 56 12.41 -18.01 -13.89
N VAL A 57 11.67 -17.13 -14.58
CA VAL A 57 12.13 -16.42 -15.79
C VAL A 57 13.41 -15.62 -15.51
N MET A 58 13.50 -14.96 -14.34
CA MET A 58 14.68 -14.21 -13.92
C MET A 58 15.80 -15.10 -13.36
N ARG A 59 15.62 -16.42 -13.29
CA ARG A 59 16.53 -17.40 -12.68
C ARG A 59 16.91 -17.06 -11.23
N ARG A 60 15.99 -16.49 -10.49
CA ARG A 60 16.19 -16.03 -9.10
C ARG A 60 15.47 -16.87 -8.04
N ALA A 61 14.62 -17.81 -8.43
CA ALA A 61 13.80 -18.59 -7.50
C ALA A 61 14.65 -19.23 -6.36
N ARG A 62 15.77 -19.88 -6.72
CA ARG A 62 16.66 -20.50 -5.73
C ARG A 62 17.24 -19.49 -4.73
N THR A 63 17.65 -18.32 -5.22
CA THR A 63 18.19 -17.23 -4.36
C THR A 63 17.12 -16.69 -3.42
N THR A 64 15.91 -16.43 -3.95
CA THR A 64 14.79 -15.86 -3.17
C THR A 64 14.34 -16.82 -2.08
N PHE A 65 14.05 -18.07 -2.41
CA PHE A 65 13.63 -19.05 -1.40
C PHE A 65 14.77 -19.49 -0.47
N GLY A 66 16.03 -19.39 -0.91
CA GLY A 66 17.21 -19.57 -0.07
C GLY A 66 17.32 -18.54 1.06
N LEU A 67 16.68 -17.37 0.95
CA LEU A 67 16.62 -16.39 2.04
C LEU A 67 15.93 -16.94 3.30
N LEU A 68 15.04 -17.92 3.15
CA LEU A 68 14.37 -18.58 4.28
C LEU A 68 15.30 -19.47 5.10
N ALA A 69 16.53 -19.72 4.69
CA ALA A 69 17.52 -20.39 5.53
C ALA A 69 17.91 -19.54 6.77
N GLY A 70 17.73 -18.21 6.69
CA GLY A 70 18.01 -17.30 7.79
C GLY A 70 16.80 -17.12 8.72
N ARG A 71 16.94 -17.49 10.01
CA ARG A 71 15.84 -17.36 11.02
C ARG A 71 15.25 -15.94 11.09
N ALA A 72 16.09 -14.91 10.99
CA ALA A 72 15.64 -13.53 11.00
C ALA A 72 14.76 -13.22 9.79
N MET A 73 15.12 -13.71 8.60
CA MET A 73 14.33 -13.50 7.38
C MET A 73 12.97 -14.20 7.46
N VAL A 74 12.93 -15.41 8.01
CA VAL A 74 11.69 -16.14 8.31
C VAL A 74 10.76 -15.28 9.17
N GLY A 75 11.27 -14.75 10.29
CA GLY A 75 10.48 -13.92 11.20
C GLY A 75 9.99 -12.61 10.55
N TRP A 76 10.90 -11.89 9.88
CA TRP A 76 10.51 -10.61 9.24
C TRP A 76 9.56 -10.80 8.07
N SER A 77 9.75 -11.82 7.23
CA SER A 77 8.84 -12.08 6.09
C SER A 77 7.45 -12.55 6.56
N ALA A 78 7.38 -13.39 7.60
CA ALA A 78 6.11 -13.81 8.19
C ALA A 78 5.38 -12.63 8.84
N LEU A 79 6.09 -11.74 9.55
CA LEU A 79 5.50 -10.54 10.15
C LEU A 79 5.01 -9.55 9.08
N ALA A 80 5.80 -9.36 8.00
CA ALA A 80 5.37 -8.56 6.85
C ALA A 80 4.10 -9.15 6.21
N ALA A 81 4.02 -10.46 6.09
CA ALA A 81 2.85 -11.17 5.56
C ALA A 81 1.59 -10.88 6.40
N VAL A 82 1.68 -10.87 7.73
CA VAL A 82 0.55 -10.54 8.61
C VAL A 82 0.06 -9.11 8.37
N PHE A 83 0.97 -8.11 8.35
CA PHE A 83 0.57 -6.72 8.15
C PHE A 83 -0.03 -6.47 6.77
N ILE A 84 0.54 -7.07 5.71
CA ILE A 84 0.00 -6.88 4.37
C ILE A 84 -1.33 -7.61 4.18
N LEU A 85 -1.55 -8.74 4.85
CA LEU A 85 -2.84 -9.44 4.87
C LEU A 85 -3.94 -8.57 5.47
N ILE A 86 -3.68 -7.97 6.64
CA ILE A 86 -4.63 -7.05 7.30
C ILE A 86 -4.94 -5.89 6.36
N ASN A 87 -3.91 -5.28 5.78
CA ASN A 87 -4.06 -4.18 4.84
C ASN A 87 -4.91 -4.58 3.62
N TRP A 88 -4.59 -5.70 2.98
CA TRP A 88 -5.32 -6.16 1.79
C TRP A 88 -6.76 -6.54 2.11
N GLY A 89 -6.99 -7.24 3.23
CA GLY A 89 -8.34 -7.65 3.64
C GLY A 89 -9.24 -6.45 3.90
N VAL A 90 -8.75 -5.49 4.71
CA VAL A 90 -9.51 -4.28 5.02
C VAL A 90 -9.72 -3.41 3.78
N TYR A 91 -8.73 -3.32 2.89
CA TYR A 91 -8.86 -2.52 1.67
C TYR A 91 -9.86 -3.10 0.67
N VAL A 92 -9.85 -4.44 0.45
CA VAL A 92 -10.85 -5.10 -0.38
C VAL A 92 -12.24 -4.93 0.23
N TYR A 93 -12.37 -5.16 1.55
CA TYR A 93 -13.62 -4.94 2.26
C TYR A 93 -14.16 -3.50 2.08
N ALA A 94 -13.30 -2.50 2.28
CA ALA A 94 -13.67 -1.09 2.11
C ALA A 94 -14.13 -0.78 0.67
N SER A 95 -13.42 -1.34 -0.32
CA SER A 95 -13.74 -1.13 -1.74
C SER A 95 -15.10 -1.71 -2.14
N LEU A 96 -15.52 -2.82 -1.52
CA LEU A 96 -16.78 -3.49 -1.83
C LEU A 96 -17.99 -2.95 -1.05
N ASN A 97 -17.74 -2.20 0.04
CA ASN A 97 -18.80 -1.75 0.96
C ASN A 97 -18.94 -0.22 1.03
N ALA A 98 -18.53 0.51 0.00
CA ALA A 98 -18.64 1.98 -0.09
C ALA A 98 -17.89 2.73 1.03
N PHE A 99 -16.68 2.26 1.40
CA PHE A 99 -15.76 2.92 2.33
C PHE A 99 -14.45 3.33 1.63
N ILE A 100 -14.48 3.61 0.33
CA ILE A 100 -13.29 3.92 -0.47
C ILE A 100 -12.66 5.25 -0.03
N VAL A 101 -13.50 6.24 0.31
CA VAL A 101 -13.05 7.53 0.83
C VAL A 101 -12.32 7.34 2.17
N GLU A 102 -12.85 6.50 3.07
CA GLU A 102 -12.19 6.21 4.35
C GLU A 102 -10.88 5.43 4.14
N ALA A 103 -10.84 4.52 3.17
CA ALA A 103 -9.61 3.83 2.80
C ALA A 103 -8.55 4.81 2.25
N ALA A 104 -8.95 5.76 1.39
CA ALA A 104 -8.08 6.80 0.89
C ALA A 104 -7.50 7.67 2.02
N LEU A 105 -8.32 8.02 3.02
CA LEU A 105 -7.88 8.74 4.21
C LEU A 105 -6.76 7.98 4.94
N GLY A 106 -6.90 6.65 5.09
CA GLY A 106 -5.87 5.82 5.70
C GLY A 106 -4.52 5.92 4.99
N TYR A 107 -4.52 5.90 3.67
CA TYR A 107 -3.29 6.05 2.89
C TYR A 107 -2.73 7.49 2.89
N PHE A 108 -3.57 8.51 3.06
CA PHE A 108 -3.10 9.87 3.32
C PHE A 108 -2.43 9.99 4.70
N ILE A 109 -2.94 9.31 5.73
CA ILE A 109 -2.38 9.31 7.09
C ILE A 109 -1.08 8.49 7.18
N ASN A 110 -0.86 7.52 6.32
CA ASN A 110 0.27 6.59 6.39
C ASN A 110 1.66 7.25 6.54
N PRO A 111 2.04 8.32 5.79
CA PRO A 111 3.33 8.96 5.99
C PRO A 111 3.52 9.51 7.41
N LEU A 112 2.43 9.96 8.04
CA LEU A 112 2.45 10.48 9.41
C LEU A 112 2.64 9.34 10.43
N VAL A 113 2.00 8.18 10.18
CA VAL A 113 2.24 6.95 10.97
C VAL A 113 3.69 6.50 10.82
N THR A 114 4.25 6.55 9.61
CA THR A 114 5.65 6.17 9.36
C THR A 114 6.62 7.08 10.13
N VAL A 115 6.37 8.38 10.16
CA VAL A 115 7.14 9.35 10.98
C VAL A 115 6.98 9.03 12.46
N GLY A 116 5.75 8.79 12.94
CA GLY A 116 5.48 8.40 14.33
C GLY A 116 6.22 7.12 14.74
N LEU A 117 6.27 6.11 13.87
CA LEU A 117 7.05 4.88 14.11
C LEU A 117 8.55 5.15 14.18
N GLY A 118 9.08 6.06 13.36
CA GLY A 118 10.47 6.51 13.44
C GLY A 118 10.82 7.03 14.84
N VAL A 119 9.93 7.84 15.43
CA VAL A 119 10.12 8.38 16.79
C VAL A 119 10.02 7.30 17.86
N ILE A 120 8.91 6.54 17.85
CA ILE A 120 8.57 5.63 18.95
C ILE A 120 9.52 4.42 18.95
N VAL A 121 9.79 3.85 17.76
CA VAL A 121 10.54 2.59 17.64
C VAL A 121 12.04 2.83 17.42
N LEU A 122 12.38 3.80 16.56
CA LEU A 122 13.78 4.10 16.22
C LEU A 122 14.39 5.19 17.12
N LYS A 123 13.56 5.81 17.99
CA LYS A 123 13.94 6.92 18.86
C LYS A 123 14.56 8.11 18.09
N GLU A 124 14.07 8.31 16.87
CA GLU A 124 14.48 9.45 16.05
C GLU A 124 13.98 10.77 16.66
N THR A 125 14.80 11.80 16.59
CA THR A 125 14.39 13.14 17.02
C THR A 125 13.63 13.83 15.92
N LEU A 126 12.37 14.21 16.18
CA LEU A 126 11.57 14.97 15.24
C LEU A 126 11.98 16.42 15.20
N ARG A 127 11.94 16.97 13.99
CA ARG A 127 12.02 18.42 13.76
C ARG A 127 10.70 19.10 14.14
N PRO A 128 10.71 20.42 14.46
CA PRO A 128 9.50 21.13 14.87
C PRO A 128 8.32 20.98 13.87
N LEU A 129 8.58 21.07 12.57
CA LEU A 129 7.53 20.91 11.54
C LEU A 129 6.95 19.49 11.50
N GLN A 130 7.72 18.46 11.81
CA GLN A 130 7.23 17.08 11.90
C GLN A 130 6.33 16.90 13.13
N TRP A 131 6.60 17.55 14.25
CA TRP A 131 5.71 17.58 15.40
C TRP A 131 4.39 18.28 15.08
N VAL A 132 4.42 19.40 14.34
CA VAL A 132 3.21 20.09 13.88
C VAL A 132 2.39 19.17 12.97
N ALA A 133 3.04 18.51 11.99
CA ALA A 133 2.33 17.59 11.09
C ALA A 133 1.70 16.40 11.84
N LEU A 134 2.40 15.83 12.81
CA LEU A 134 1.88 14.73 13.64
C LEU A 134 0.72 15.19 14.52
N GLY A 135 0.81 16.38 15.13
CA GLY A 135 -0.27 16.99 15.90
C GLY A 135 -1.53 17.23 15.05
N LEU A 136 -1.38 17.77 13.84
CA LEU A 136 -2.48 17.96 12.90
C LEU A 136 -3.13 16.62 12.51
N ALA A 137 -2.35 15.54 12.32
CA ALA A 137 -2.91 14.22 12.05
C ALA A 137 -3.78 13.71 13.20
N VAL A 138 -3.34 13.89 14.45
CA VAL A 138 -4.14 13.52 15.63
C VAL A 138 -5.43 14.34 15.68
N VAL A 139 -5.35 15.65 15.44
CA VAL A 139 -6.55 16.54 15.40
C VAL A 139 -7.50 16.07 14.29
N ALA A 140 -7.01 15.73 13.10
CA ALA A 140 -7.86 15.23 12.02
C ALA A 140 -8.62 13.95 12.42
N VAL A 141 -7.93 12.99 13.06
CA VAL A 141 -8.56 11.74 13.53
C VAL A 141 -9.64 12.04 14.58
N VAL A 142 -9.36 12.96 15.52
CA VAL A 142 -10.34 13.36 16.56
C VAL A 142 -11.56 14.05 15.94
N VAL A 143 -11.37 14.98 15.00
CA VAL A 143 -12.46 15.66 14.28
C VAL A 143 -13.32 14.64 13.54
N LEU A 144 -12.70 13.70 12.84
CA LEU A 144 -13.41 12.63 12.14
C LEU A 144 -14.17 11.73 13.10
N ALA A 145 -13.57 11.30 14.22
CA ALA A 145 -14.21 10.44 15.20
C ALA A 145 -15.42 11.11 15.87
N ILE A 146 -15.32 12.40 16.20
CA ILE A 146 -16.40 13.16 16.83
C ILE A 146 -17.50 13.48 15.80
N GLY A 147 -17.13 13.98 14.63
CA GLY A 147 -18.08 14.43 13.61
C GLY A 147 -18.87 13.29 12.96
N TYR A 148 -18.29 12.10 12.91
CA TYR A 148 -18.97 10.89 12.39
C TYR A 148 -19.83 10.17 13.42
N GLY A 149 -19.60 10.42 14.72
CA GLY A 149 -20.14 9.56 15.76
C GLY A 149 -19.62 8.11 15.70
N ALA A 150 -18.60 7.85 14.88
CA ALA A 150 -17.97 6.56 14.69
C ALA A 150 -16.44 6.72 14.55
N PHE A 151 -15.70 5.84 15.20
CA PHE A 151 -14.24 5.85 15.13
C PHE A 151 -13.77 5.36 13.74
N PRO A 152 -12.81 6.03 13.04
CA PRO A 152 -12.40 5.70 11.68
C PRO A 152 -11.50 4.45 11.64
N PHE A 153 -12.08 3.30 11.94
CA PHE A 153 -11.34 2.02 12.05
C PHE A 153 -10.65 1.61 10.77
N ILE A 154 -11.32 1.78 9.62
CA ILE A 154 -10.78 1.39 8.30
C ILE A 154 -9.54 2.23 7.99
N ALA A 155 -9.65 3.57 8.11
CA ALA A 155 -8.54 4.47 7.84
C ALA A 155 -7.33 4.18 8.73
N LEU A 156 -7.54 4.04 10.04
CA LEU A 156 -6.46 3.78 10.98
C LEU A 156 -5.85 2.39 10.78
N THR A 157 -6.68 1.36 10.55
CA THR A 157 -6.17 0.00 10.29
C THR A 157 -5.30 -0.01 9.03
N LEU A 158 -5.71 0.65 7.95
CA LEU A 158 -4.92 0.76 6.73
C LEU A 158 -3.63 1.56 6.96
N ALA A 159 -3.70 2.70 7.65
CA ALA A 159 -2.53 3.52 7.95
C ALA A 159 -1.49 2.77 8.78
N PHE A 160 -1.92 2.15 9.88
CA PHE A 160 -1.00 1.42 10.77
C PHE A 160 -0.48 0.13 10.15
N SER A 161 -1.35 -0.70 9.55
CA SER A 161 -0.91 -1.95 8.93
C SER A 161 0.11 -1.71 7.83
N PHE A 162 -0.08 -0.70 6.97
CA PHE A 162 0.87 -0.37 5.93
C PHE A 162 2.13 0.33 6.47
N GLY A 163 2.01 1.17 7.50
CA GLY A 163 3.14 1.77 8.19
C GLY A 163 4.04 0.73 8.85
N PHE A 164 3.47 -0.20 9.61
CA PHE A 164 4.22 -1.33 10.19
C PHE A 164 4.79 -2.26 9.13
N TYR A 165 4.04 -2.53 8.06
CA TYR A 165 4.55 -3.29 6.92
C TYR A 165 5.82 -2.64 6.33
N GLY A 166 5.79 -1.33 6.08
CA GLY A 166 6.95 -0.58 5.59
C GLY A 166 8.15 -0.64 6.56
N PHE A 167 7.89 -0.52 7.87
CA PHE A 167 8.91 -0.66 8.89
C PHE A 167 9.55 -2.06 8.88
N VAL A 168 8.74 -3.11 8.84
CA VAL A 168 9.22 -4.51 8.79
C VAL A 168 10.02 -4.77 7.52
N LYS A 169 9.57 -4.25 6.37
CA LYS A 169 10.30 -4.35 5.10
C LYS A 169 11.69 -3.71 5.17
N ASN A 170 11.80 -2.59 5.85
CA ASN A 170 13.10 -1.95 6.08
C ASN A 170 14.06 -2.85 6.88
N ARG A 171 13.54 -3.59 7.86
CA ARG A 171 14.31 -4.57 8.66
C ARG A 171 14.77 -5.80 7.89
N MET A 172 14.12 -6.14 6.77
CA MET A 172 14.56 -7.22 5.90
C MET A 172 15.86 -6.90 5.16
N GLY A 173 16.23 -5.62 5.09
CA GLY A 173 17.50 -5.14 4.54
C GLY A 173 17.46 -4.79 3.04
N PRO A 174 18.44 -4.00 2.57
CA PRO A 174 18.46 -3.44 1.21
C PRO A 174 18.74 -4.47 0.11
N GLY A 175 19.24 -5.65 0.48
CA GLY A 175 19.50 -6.75 -0.47
C GLY A 175 18.25 -7.47 -0.97
N VAL A 176 17.13 -7.32 -0.27
CA VAL A 176 15.87 -8.00 -0.60
C VAL A 176 15.08 -7.15 -1.60
N LYS A 177 14.91 -7.65 -2.82
CA LYS A 177 14.12 -6.94 -3.84
C LYS A 177 12.61 -7.05 -3.54
N ALA A 178 11.82 -6.12 -4.06
CA ALA A 178 10.37 -6.12 -3.90
C ALA A 178 9.71 -7.45 -4.32
N ILE A 179 10.18 -8.04 -5.44
CA ILE A 179 9.67 -9.32 -5.92
C ILE A 179 10.04 -10.48 -4.98
N ASP A 180 11.27 -10.49 -4.43
CA ASP A 180 11.72 -11.51 -3.49
C ASP A 180 10.85 -11.47 -2.22
N SER A 181 10.66 -10.28 -1.64
CA SER A 181 9.85 -10.07 -0.44
C SER A 181 8.39 -10.46 -0.66
N LEU A 182 7.76 -9.99 -1.74
CA LEU A 182 6.37 -10.33 -2.05
C LEU A 182 6.18 -11.85 -2.22
N SER A 183 7.14 -12.53 -2.86
CA SER A 183 7.09 -13.99 -3.01
C SER A 183 7.10 -14.71 -1.66
N LEU A 184 7.94 -14.25 -0.71
CA LEU A 184 7.99 -14.84 0.62
C LEU A 184 6.71 -14.55 1.42
N GLU A 185 6.21 -13.33 1.34
CA GLU A 185 4.97 -12.91 2.02
C GLU A 185 3.77 -13.71 1.51
N THR A 186 3.59 -13.81 0.19
CA THR A 186 2.50 -14.59 -0.40
C THR A 186 2.65 -16.09 -0.15
N LEU A 187 3.87 -16.61 -0.06
CA LEU A 187 4.12 -17.99 0.35
C LEU A 187 3.59 -18.26 1.77
N TRP A 188 3.90 -17.37 2.73
CA TRP A 188 3.38 -17.47 4.09
C TRP A 188 1.86 -17.40 4.15
N LEU A 189 1.24 -16.61 3.28
CA LEU A 189 -0.21 -16.44 3.25
C LEU A 189 -0.94 -17.52 2.46
N THR A 190 -0.25 -18.31 1.67
CA THR A 190 -0.88 -19.34 0.81
C THR A 190 -1.72 -20.36 1.58
N PRO A 191 -1.28 -20.91 2.73
CA PRO A 191 -2.12 -21.83 3.50
C PRO A 191 -3.46 -21.19 3.93
N LEU A 192 -3.40 -19.92 4.36
CA LEU A 192 -4.60 -19.15 4.71
C LEU A 192 -5.47 -18.90 3.47
N ALA A 193 -4.88 -18.53 2.34
CA ALA A 193 -5.60 -18.31 1.09
C ALA A 193 -6.37 -19.56 0.64
N ILE A 194 -5.72 -20.72 0.72
CA ILE A 194 -6.37 -22.02 0.43
C ILE A 194 -7.53 -22.25 1.41
N GLY A 195 -7.30 -22.03 2.71
CA GLY A 195 -8.35 -22.17 3.73
C GLY A 195 -9.55 -21.24 3.47
N LEU A 196 -9.31 -19.97 3.11
CA LEU A 196 -10.37 -19.02 2.75
C LEU A 196 -11.16 -19.47 1.50
N LEU A 197 -10.46 -19.91 0.45
CA LEU A 197 -11.11 -20.37 -0.78
C LEU A 197 -11.92 -21.66 -0.55
N VAL A 198 -11.41 -22.59 0.24
CA VAL A 198 -12.16 -23.79 0.64
C VAL A 198 -13.38 -23.41 1.47
N TRP A 199 -13.22 -22.53 2.46
CA TRP A 199 -14.33 -22.04 3.29
C TRP A 199 -15.45 -21.41 2.46
N VAL A 200 -15.09 -20.50 1.54
CA VAL A 200 -16.05 -19.85 0.65
C VAL A 200 -16.68 -20.88 -0.30
N GLY A 201 -15.86 -21.79 -0.85
CA GLY A 201 -16.33 -22.83 -1.78
C GLY A 201 -17.34 -23.80 -1.15
N LEU A 202 -17.16 -24.14 0.13
CA LEU A 202 -18.09 -25.02 0.87
C LEU A 202 -19.33 -24.26 1.38
N GLY A 203 -19.24 -22.95 1.55
CA GLY A 203 -20.34 -22.10 2.03
C GLY A 203 -21.17 -21.49 0.90
N SER A 204 -20.79 -20.29 0.46
CA SER A 204 -21.52 -19.54 -0.57
C SER A 204 -21.22 -19.96 -2.02
N GLY A 205 -20.21 -20.79 -2.23
CA GLY A 205 -19.69 -21.13 -3.55
C GLY A 205 -18.66 -20.11 -4.06
N LEU A 206 -17.75 -20.56 -4.93
CA LEU A 206 -16.79 -19.70 -5.60
C LEU A 206 -17.38 -19.10 -6.86
N THR A 207 -17.05 -17.85 -7.13
CA THR A 207 -17.52 -17.15 -8.33
C THR A 207 -16.62 -17.40 -9.54
N LEU A 208 -15.41 -17.93 -9.33
CA LEU A 208 -14.47 -18.24 -10.41
C LEU A 208 -15.08 -19.27 -11.40
N GLY A 209 -15.21 -18.88 -12.65
CA GLY A 209 -15.77 -19.74 -13.71
C GLY A 209 -17.31 -19.78 -13.79
N THR A 210 -18.02 -19.17 -12.83
CA THR A 210 -19.49 -19.24 -12.75
C THR A 210 -20.21 -18.03 -13.34
N LEU A 211 -19.55 -16.86 -13.36
CA LEU A 211 -20.12 -15.57 -13.79
C LEU A 211 -19.69 -15.15 -15.21
N GLY A 212 -19.27 -16.12 -16.01
CA GLY A 212 -18.85 -15.89 -17.39
C GLY A 212 -17.35 -15.59 -17.56
N PRO A 213 -16.90 -15.56 -18.84
CA PRO A 213 -15.48 -15.50 -19.15
C PRO A 213 -14.82 -14.18 -18.73
N TRP A 214 -15.54 -13.05 -18.81
CA TRP A 214 -15.01 -11.74 -18.45
C TRP A 214 -14.70 -11.63 -16.96
N HIS A 215 -15.64 -12.02 -16.09
CA HIS A 215 -15.45 -12.05 -14.64
C HIS A 215 -14.30 -12.99 -14.25
N THR A 216 -14.26 -14.18 -14.86
CA THR A 216 -13.20 -15.16 -14.65
C THR A 216 -11.82 -14.58 -15.02
N LEU A 217 -11.69 -13.89 -16.16
CA LEU A 217 -10.46 -13.26 -16.59
C LEU A 217 -10.02 -12.14 -15.61
N LEU A 218 -10.98 -11.31 -15.17
CA LEU A 218 -10.71 -10.28 -14.17
C LEU A 218 -10.19 -10.92 -12.88
N LEU A 219 -10.85 -11.95 -12.36
CA LEU A 219 -10.42 -12.59 -11.11
C LEU A 219 -9.05 -13.27 -11.25
N LEU A 220 -8.78 -13.94 -12.38
CA LEU A 220 -7.46 -14.51 -12.68
C LEU A 220 -6.36 -13.45 -12.83
N SER A 221 -6.71 -12.23 -13.20
CA SER A 221 -5.73 -11.13 -13.29
C SER A 221 -5.25 -10.61 -11.93
N ALA A 222 -5.84 -11.04 -10.80
CA ALA A 222 -5.54 -10.52 -9.46
C ALA A 222 -4.06 -10.59 -9.08
N GLY A 223 -3.37 -11.63 -9.50
CA GLY A 223 -1.92 -11.77 -9.28
C GLY A 223 -1.12 -10.70 -10.02
N ALA A 224 -1.43 -10.47 -11.29
CA ALA A 224 -0.78 -9.45 -12.11
C ALA A 224 -1.10 -8.03 -11.60
N VAL A 225 -2.37 -7.74 -11.31
CA VAL A 225 -2.85 -6.45 -10.78
C VAL A 225 -2.18 -6.10 -9.45
N THR A 226 -1.85 -7.10 -8.64
CA THR A 226 -1.12 -6.90 -7.39
C THR A 226 0.38 -6.70 -7.62
N SER A 227 0.99 -7.49 -8.50
CA SER A 227 2.46 -7.57 -8.62
C SER A 227 3.05 -6.54 -9.58
N ILE A 228 2.35 -6.19 -10.67
CA ILE A 228 2.84 -5.24 -11.68
C ILE A 228 3.14 -3.86 -11.10
N PRO A 229 2.25 -3.24 -10.28
CA PRO A 229 2.56 -1.96 -9.66
C PRO A 229 3.83 -2.00 -8.80
N LEU A 230 4.07 -3.11 -8.10
CA LEU A 230 5.28 -3.31 -7.30
C LEU A 230 6.55 -3.38 -8.14
N LEU A 231 6.49 -3.95 -9.35
CA LEU A 231 7.61 -3.97 -10.28
C LEU A 231 7.92 -2.55 -10.79
N PHE A 232 6.90 -1.78 -11.15
CA PHE A 232 7.06 -0.37 -11.51
C PHE A 232 7.60 0.47 -10.35
N PHE A 233 7.07 0.27 -9.14
CA PHE A 233 7.58 0.92 -7.95
C PHE A 233 9.05 0.60 -7.70
N GLY A 234 9.45 -0.69 -7.78
CA GLY A 234 10.83 -1.10 -7.67
C GLY A 234 11.74 -0.51 -8.76
N ALA A 235 11.22 -0.25 -9.97
CA ALA A 235 11.92 0.46 -11.01
C ALA A 235 12.08 1.97 -10.72
N ALA A 236 11.05 2.59 -10.15
CA ALA A 236 11.04 4.00 -9.76
C ALA A 236 12.02 4.29 -8.62
N VAL A 237 12.02 3.47 -7.56
CA VAL A 237 12.92 3.59 -6.39
C VAL A 237 14.40 3.63 -6.80
N ARG A 238 14.78 2.88 -7.82
CA ARG A 238 16.17 2.85 -8.31
C ARG A 238 16.57 4.07 -9.15
N ARG A 239 15.61 4.88 -9.58
CA ARG A 239 15.84 5.99 -10.53
C ARG A 239 15.49 7.36 -9.97
N LEU A 240 14.70 7.41 -8.90
CA LEU A 240 14.22 8.65 -8.31
C LEU A 240 14.73 8.83 -6.88
N PRO A 241 14.97 10.08 -6.45
CA PRO A 241 15.17 10.38 -5.05
C PRO A 241 13.92 10.03 -4.23
N LEU A 242 14.13 9.55 -2.99
CA LEU A 242 13.03 9.20 -2.06
C LEU A 242 12.04 10.34 -1.83
N SER A 243 12.52 11.59 -1.83
CA SER A 243 11.65 12.77 -1.70
C SER A 243 10.66 12.93 -2.85
N VAL A 244 11.06 12.59 -4.09
CA VAL A 244 10.17 12.63 -5.25
C VAL A 244 9.15 11.49 -5.18
N LEU A 245 9.61 10.29 -4.81
CA LEU A 245 8.71 9.14 -4.59
C LEU A 245 7.70 9.42 -3.48
N GLY A 246 8.15 10.03 -2.37
CA GLY A 246 7.28 10.41 -1.26
C GLY A 246 6.18 11.41 -1.65
N LEU A 247 6.43 12.30 -2.62
CA LEU A 247 5.39 13.17 -3.17
C LEU A 247 4.48 12.43 -4.14
N MET A 248 5.04 11.55 -4.99
CA MET A 248 4.25 10.82 -5.97
C MET A 248 3.33 9.77 -5.34
N GLN A 249 3.63 9.27 -4.13
CA GLN A 249 2.77 8.31 -3.44
C GLN A 249 1.36 8.84 -3.16
N TYR A 250 1.17 10.17 -3.07
CA TYR A 250 -0.16 10.77 -2.87
C TYR A 250 -1.08 10.66 -4.09
N LEU A 251 -0.54 10.31 -5.27
CA LEU A 251 -1.35 10.08 -6.46
C LEU A 251 -2.39 8.97 -6.25
N ALA A 252 -2.00 7.88 -5.59
CA ALA A 252 -2.91 6.76 -5.35
C ALA A 252 -4.11 7.16 -4.48
N PRO A 253 -3.94 7.70 -3.24
CA PRO A 253 -5.10 8.07 -2.41
C PRO A 253 -5.91 9.24 -2.99
N VAL A 254 -5.31 10.14 -3.80
CA VAL A 254 -6.08 11.17 -4.52
C VAL A 254 -7.03 10.52 -5.53
N LEU A 255 -6.55 9.58 -6.34
CA LEU A 255 -7.39 8.86 -7.30
C LEU A 255 -8.47 8.03 -6.61
N GLN A 256 -8.14 7.35 -5.50
CA GLN A 256 -9.09 6.59 -4.69
C GLN A 256 -10.17 7.49 -4.08
N PHE A 257 -9.78 8.63 -3.51
CA PHE A 257 -10.69 9.64 -3.01
C PHE A 257 -11.66 10.13 -4.08
N LEU A 258 -11.13 10.51 -5.26
CA LEU A 258 -11.96 10.95 -6.38
C LEU A 258 -12.91 9.85 -6.85
N PHE A 259 -12.45 8.59 -6.90
CA PHE A 259 -13.30 7.46 -7.27
C PHE A 259 -14.42 7.24 -6.25
N GLY A 260 -14.11 7.22 -4.95
CA GLY A 260 -15.11 7.06 -3.89
C GLY A 260 -16.11 8.20 -3.85
N ALA A 261 -15.62 9.45 -3.78
CA ALA A 261 -16.49 10.61 -3.61
C ALA A 261 -17.28 10.99 -4.87
N VAL A 262 -16.66 10.87 -6.07
CA VAL A 262 -17.29 11.37 -7.32
C VAL A 262 -17.97 10.25 -8.10
N VAL A 263 -17.32 9.07 -8.23
CA VAL A 263 -17.85 7.97 -9.06
C VAL A 263 -18.80 7.09 -8.27
N MET A 264 -18.41 6.71 -7.03
CA MET A 264 -19.26 5.88 -6.18
C MET A 264 -20.31 6.68 -5.40
N GLY A 265 -20.21 8.02 -5.38
CA GLY A 265 -21.15 8.89 -4.69
C GLY A 265 -21.15 8.70 -3.18
N GLU A 266 -20.01 8.33 -2.58
CA GLU A 266 -19.91 8.20 -1.12
C GLU A 266 -20.20 9.54 -0.46
N GLU A 267 -21.04 9.52 0.57
CA GLU A 267 -21.43 10.74 1.30
C GLU A 267 -20.21 11.44 1.91
N MET A 268 -20.14 12.74 1.67
CA MET A 268 -19.09 13.64 2.13
C MET A 268 -19.65 14.74 3.03
N PRO A 269 -20.11 14.41 4.26
CA PRO A 269 -20.56 15.43 5.19
C PRO A 269 -19.41 16.38 5.56
N LEU A 270 -19.75 17.54 6.12
CA LEU A 270 -18.81 18.63 6.39
C LEU A 270 -17.60 18.17 7.24
N GLU A 271 -17.84 17.29 8.18
CA GLU A 271 -16.81 16.74 9.08
C GLU A 271 -15.74 15.95 8.30
N ARG A 272 -16.14 15.23 7.25
CA ARG A 272 -15.19 14.55 6.34
C ARG A 272 -14.33 15.58 5.62
N TRP A 273 -14.94 16.60 5.03
CA TRP A 273 -14.19 17.66 4.34
C TRP A 273 -13.20 18.34 5.28
N ILE A 274 -13.62 18.66 6.52
CA ILE A 274 -12.73 19.25 7.53
C ILE A 274 -11.58 18.30 7.86
N GLY A 275 -11.88 17.02 8.13
CA GLY A 275 -10.86 16.01 8.43
C GLY A 275 -9.84 15.83 7.32
N PHE A 276 -10.28 15.70 6.06
CA PHE A 276 -9.40 15.65 4.90
C PHE A 276 -8.57 16.92 4.75
N GLY A 277 -9.19 18.10 4.92
CA GLY A 277 -8.50 19.38 4.87
C GLY A 277 -7.35 19.47 5.89
N ILE A 278 -7.57 19.02 7.12
CA ILE A 278 -6.53 18.99 8.16
C ILE A 278 -5.42 18.00 7.79
N VAL A 279 -5.76 16.80 7.29
CA VAL A 279 -4.75 15.82 6.83
C VAL A 279 -3.93 16.40 5.69
N TRP A 280 -4.55 17.05 4.71
CA TRP A 280 -3.82 17.68 3.61
C TRP A 280 -2.89 18.80 4.11
N CYS A 281 -3.33 19.62 5.07
CA CYS A 281 -2.45 20.59 5.72
C CYS A 281 -1.26 19.91 6.40
N ALA A 282 -1.48 18.81 7.14
CA ALA A 282 -0.40 18.04 7.77
C ALA A 282 0.61 17.53 6.74
N LEU A 283 0.12 17.02 5.59
CA LEU A 283 0.96 16.52 4.51
C LEU A 283 1.75 17.63 3.80
N ILE A 284 1.16 18.82 3.63
CA ILE A 284 1.86 19.99 3.10
C ILE A 284 3.01 20.38 4.04
N VAL A 285 2.75 20.47 5.35
CA VAL A 285 3.77 20.79 6.35
C VAL A 285 4.90 19.75 6.32
N LEU A 286 4.57 18.46 6.27
CA LEU A 286 5.56 17.39 6.19
C LEU A 286 6.38 17.45 4.89
N SER A 287 5.74 17.78 3.77
CA SER A 287 6.39 17.94 2.46
C SER A 287 7.35 19.13 2.43
N ILE A 288 6.96 20.27 3.02
CA ILE A 288 7.81 21.44 3.15
C ILE A 288 9.07 21.12 3.98
N ASP A 289 8.90 20.40 5.12
CA ASP A 289 10.03 19.97 5.95
C ASP A 289 10.99 19.05 5.18
N ALA A 290 10.45 18.07 4.44
CA ALA A 290 11.25 17.14 3.65
C ALA A 290 12.04 17.83 2.53
N LEU A 291 11.43 18.81 1.85
CA LEU A 291 12.09 19.58 0.78
C LEU A 291 13.10 20.60 1.32
N GLY A 292 12.79 21.28 2.44
CA GLY A 292 13.67 22.25 3.08
C GLY A 292 14.99 21.62 3.58
N ASN A 293 14.90 20.43 4.15
CA ASN A 293 16.08 19.72 4.65
C ASN A 293 17.03 19.23 3.54
N ARG A 294 16.54 19.04 2.33
CA ARG A 294 17.36 18.69 1.16
C ARG A 294 18.25 19.85 0.74
N ARG A 295 17.76 21.09 0.85
CA ARG A 295 18.49 22.30 0.49
C ARG A 295 19.68 22.52 1.42
N ASN A 296 19.55 22.20 2.70
CA ASN A 296 20.60 22.34 3.71
C ASN A 296 21.70 21.26 3.60
N ARG A 297 21.40 20.05 3.09
CA ARG A 297 22.41 19.00 2.88
C ARG A 297 23.31 19.22 1.66
N ILE A 298 22.91 20.09 0.73
CA ILE A 298 23.71 20.41 -0.47
C ILE A 298 24.80 21.45 -0.18
N HIS A 299 24.75 22.11 0.99
CA HIS A 299 25.65 23.20 1.35
C HIS A 299 26.85 22.81 2.26
N PHE A 300 27.05 21.52 2.54
CA PHE A 300 28.29 21.08 3.19
C PHE A 300 29.25 20.53 2.15
N PRO A 301 30.41 21.19 1.89
CA PRO A 301 31.45 20.60 1.06
C PRO A 301 31.99 19.35 1.76
N PRO A 302 32.43 18.33 1.02
CA PRO A 302 33.11 17.19 1.59
C PRO A 302 34.47 17.66 2.13
N ASN A 303 34.75 17.43 3.43
CA ASN A 303 36.10 17.48 3.98
C ASN A 303 36.89 16.28 3.53
#